data_a558d98f5a255d06da2aaca36e0dee13
#
_entry.id   a558d98f5a255d06da2aaca36e0dee13
#
_cell.length_a   1.000
_cell.length_b   1.000
_cell.length_c   1.000
_cell.angle_alpha   90.00
_cell.angle_beta   90.00
_cell.angle_gamma   90.00
#
_symmetry.space_group_name_H-M   'P 1'
#
loop_
_entity.id
_entity.type
_entity.pdbx_description
1 polymer ?
#
loop_
_entity_poly.entity_id
_entity_poly.type
_entity_poly.pdbx_seq_one_letter_code
_entity_poly.pdbx_strand_id
1 'polypeptide(L)'
;MKIIIADDHALVRNALTFMLNAQPDMEVVGDAADGNEVFMKLENTQADLVLMDISMPPGENGLHTTRRIKETHPEIKVIVLTMHDEESYVREALDAGADGFILKSTTDDILLEGIRQVHANQR
;
A
#
# COMPACT_ATOMS: atom_id res chain seq x y z
N MET A 1 10.02 -3.10 9.67
CA MET A 1 8.99 -3.67 8.77
C MET A 1 9.35 -3.39 7.33
N LYS A 2 9.09 -4.32 6.47
CA LYS A 2 9.46 -4.24 5.05
C LYS A 2 8.25 -3.86 4.22
N ILE A 3 8.39 -2.81 3.40
CA ILE A 3 7.26 -2.18 2.72
C ILE A 3 7.50 -2.12 1.22
N ILE A 4 6.46 -2.45 0.45
CA ILE A 4 6.44 -2.22 -0.99
C ILE A 4 5.49 -1.07 -1.27
N ILE A 5 5.90 -0.13 -2.12
CA ILE A 5 5.07 1.01 -2.50
C ILE A 5 4.58 0.80 -3.93
N ALA A 6 3.27 0.85 -4.12
CA ALA A 6 2.65 0.70 -5.43
C ALA A 6 1.92 1.99 -5.80
N ASP A 7 2.42 2.70 -6.81
CA ASP A 7 1.86 3.96 -7.30
C ASP A 7 2.39 4.18 -8.70
N ASP A 8 1.54 4.67 -9.60
CA ASP A 8 1.96 4.89 -10.98
C ASP A 8 2.74 6.19 -11.17
N HIS A 9 2.87 7.02 -10.14
CA HIS A 9 3.61 8.27 -10.21
C HIS A 9 5.00 8.11 -9.60
N ALA A 10 6.03 8.19 -10.44
CA ALA A 10 7.41 7.98 -9.98
C ALA A 10 7.81 8.97 -8.88
N LEU A 11 7.38 10.23 -9.01
CA LEU A 11 7.71 11.24 -8.00
C LEU A 11 7.11 10.89 -6.64
N VAL A 12 5.88 10.39 -6.63
CA VAL A 12 5.23 9.97 -5.39
C VAL A 12 5.94 8.78 -4.78
N ARG A 13 6.27 7.77 -5.60
CA ARG A 13 7.02 6.60 -5.11
C ARG A 13 8.35 7.01 -4.50
N ASN A 14 9.08 7.91 -5.16
CA ASN A 14 10.38 8.35 -4.67
C ASN A 14 10.26 9.12 -3.35
N ALA A 15 9.26 10.01 -3.26
CA ALA A 15 9.04 10.78 -2.04
C ALA A 15 8.66 9.87 -0.87
N LEU A 16 7.76 8.92 -1.10
CA LEU A 16 7.37 7.97 -0.06
C LEU A 16 8.55 7.10 0.36
N THR A 17 9.33 6.63 -0.61
CA THR A 17 10.50 5.81 -0.31
C THR A 17 11.47 6.56 0.60
N PHE A 18 11.76 7.80 0.27
CA PHE A 18 12.65 8.62 1.09
C PHE A 18 12.12 8.80 2.50
N MET A 19 10.83 9.14 2.61
CA MET A 19 10.21 9.40 3.91
C MET A 19 10.19 8.15 4.78
N LEU A 20 9.81 7.00 4.21
CA LEU A 20 9.73 5.76 4.97
C LEU A 20 11.09 5.24 5.37
N ASN A 21 12.07 5.30 4.46
CA ASN A 21 13.41 4.83 4.77
C ASN A 21 14.10 5.69 5.83
N ALA A 22 13.63 6.90 6.09
CA ALA A 22 14.15 7.73 7.16
C ALA A 22 13.72 7.25 8.54
N GLN A 23 12.73 6.35 8.60
CA GLN A 23 12.24 5.83 9.88
C GLN A 23 13.03 4.59 10.27
N PRO A 24 13.45 4.49 11.56
CA PRO A 24 14.29 3.37 11.99
C PRO A 24 13.59 2.01 11.95
N ASP A 25 12.26 2.01 11.99
CA ASP A 25 11.47 0.78 12.01
C ASP A 25 10.88 0.39 10.65
N MET A 26 11.24 1.12 9.59
CA MET A 26 10.69 0.89 8.26
C MET A 26 11.79 0.76 7.21
N GLU A 27 11.55 -0.11 6.23
CA GLU A 27 12.47 -0.30 5.11
C GLU A 27 11.64 -0.52 3.86
N VAL A 28 11.84 0.31 2.83
CA VAL A 28 11.20 0.10 1.54
C VAL A 28 12.03 -0.89 0.76
N VAL A 29 11.48 -2.06 0.48
CA VAL A 29 12.20 -3.15 -0.18
C VAL A 29 11.89 -3.25 -1.66
N GLY A 30 10.93 -2.47 -2.15
CA GLY A 30 10.62 -2.42 -3.57
C GLY A 30 9.52 -1.42 -3.86
N ASP A 31 9.39 -1.07 -5.14
CA ASP A 31 8.28 -0.23 -5.59
C ASP A 31 7.73 -0.81 -6.89
N ALA A 32 6.51 -0.40 -7.23
CA ALA A 32 5.81 -0.93 -8.39
C ALA A 32 4.93 0.16 -8.98
N ALA A 33 4.83 0.18 -10.31
CA ALA A 33 4.02 1.17 -11.02
C ALA A 33 2.63 0.64 -11.34
N ASP A 34 2.41 -0.67 -11.26
CA ASP A 34 1.11 -1.28 -11.53
C ASP A 34 0.98 -2.59 -10.76
N GLY A 35 -0.21 -3.20 -10.86
CA GLY A 35 -0.52 -4.41 -10.12
C GLY A 35 0.35 -5.61 -10.48
N ASN A 36 0.72 -5.74 -11.74
CA ASN A 36 1.57 -6.85 -12.17
C ASN A 36 2.95 -6.74 -11.52
N GLU A 37 3.50 -5.53 -11.45
CA GLU A 37 4.79 -5.31 -10.81
C GLU A 37 4.74 -5.62 -9.32
N VAL A 38 3.61 -5.34 -8.67
CA VAL A 38 3.45 -5.68 -7.26
C VAL A 38 3.64 -7.19 -7.05
N PHE A 39 2.96 -8.00 -7.87
CA PHE A 39 3.08 -9.45 -7.73
C PHE A 39 4.48 -9.95 -8.03
N MET A 40 5.14 -9.37 -9.03
CA MET A 40 6.52 -9.73 -9.32
C MET A 40 7.44 -9.44 -8.14
N LYS A 41 7.24 -8.30 -7.50
CA LYS A 41 8.03 -7.94 -6.32
C LYS A 41 7.74 -8.87 -5.15
N LEU A 42 6.48 -9.24 -4.94
CA LEU A 42 6.11 -10.14 -3.86
C LEU A 42 6.71 -11.53 -4.03
N GLU A 43 6.85 -11.99 -5.28
CA GLU A 43 7.45 -13.31 -5.54
C GLU A 43 8.95 -13.32 -5.25
N ASN A 44 9.61 -12.18 -5.39
CA ASN A 44 11.07 -12.10 -5.31
C ASN A 44 11.57 -11.39 -4.05
N THR A 45 10.69 -10.80 -3.25
CA THR A 45 11.06 -9.97 -2.12
C THR A 45 10.11 -10.22 -0.97
N GLN A 46 10.66 -10.44 0.21
CA GLN A 46 9.82 -10.58 1.40
C GLN A 46 9.33 -9.23 1.84
N ALA A 47 8.02 -9.09 2.05
CA ALA A 47 7.41 -7.84 2.49
C ALA A 47 6.37 -8.11 3.58
N ASP A 48 6.21 -7.13 4.45
CA ASP A 48 5.22 -7.18 5.52
C ASP A 48 3.97 -6.39 5.17
N LEU A 49 4.13 -5.38 4.32
CA LEU A 49 3.07 -4.41 4.06
C LEU A 49 3.23 -3.82 2.67
N VAL A 50 2.09 -3.56 2.02
CA VAL A 50 2.04 -2.86 0.73
C VAL A 50 1.24 -1.58 0.90
N LEU A 51 1.81 -0.45 0.50
CA LEU A 51 1.07 0.80 0.32
C LEU A 51 0.56 0.81 -1.11
N MET A 52 -0.75 0.79 -1.28
CA MET A 52 -1.39 0.57 -2.57
C MET A 52 -2.16 1.78 -3.02
N ASP A 53 -1.72 2.43 -4.11
CA ASP A 53 -2.52 3.46 -4.75
C ASP A 53 -3.73 2.80 -5.41
N ILE A 54 -4.90 3.42 -5.22
CA ILE A 54 -6.15 2.88 -5.76
C ILE A 54 -6.22 3.00 -7.28
N SER A 55 -5.54 3.99 -7.85
CA SER A 55 -5.61 4.27 -9.28
C SER A 55 -4.27 4.05 -9.95
N MET A 56 -4.12 2.95 -10.69
CA MET A 56 -2.88 2.59 -11.37
C MET A 56 -3.15 2.10 -12.79
N PRO A 57 -3.53 3.01 -13.70
CA PRO A 57 -3.68 2.60 -15.11
C PRO A 57 -2.30 2.39 -15.77
N PRO A 58 -2.17 1.62 -16.85
CA PRO A 58 -3.22 0.77 -17.40
C PRO A 58 -3.29 -0.56 -16.63
N GLY A 59 -4.35 -1.30 -16.82
CA GLY A 59 -4.50 -2.59 -16.20
C GLY A 59 -5.40 -2.53 -14.98
N GLU A 60 -5.19 -3.45 -14.04
CA GLU A 60 -6.06 -3.51 -12.87
C GLU A 60 -5.78 -2.38 -11.90
N ASN A 61 -6.85 -1.89 -11.25
CA ASN A 61 -6.72 -0.84 -10.25
C ASN A 61 -6.23 -1.43 -8.93
N GLY A 62 -5.89 -0.53 -8.00
CA GLY A 62 -5.32 -0.94 -6.71
C GLY A 62 -6.27 -1.79 -5.87
N LEU A 63 -7.58 -1.60 -6.00
CA LEU A 63 -8.55 -2.41 -5.25
C LEU A 63 -8.55 -3.85 -5.74
N HIS A 64 -8.52 -4.05 -7.05
CA HIS A 64 -8.46 -5.40 -7.61
C HIS A 64 -7.16 -6.09 -7.20
N THR A 65 -6.05 -5.38 -7.28
CA THR A 65 -4.75 -5.91 -6.86
C THR A 65 -4.77 -6.25 -5.35
N THR A 66 -5.38 -5.40 -4.53
CA THR A 66 -5.51 -5.66 -3.10
C THR A 66 -6.24 -6.97 -2.84
N ARG A 67 -7.36 -7.18 -3.54
CA ARG A 67 -8.13 -8.42 -3.39
C ARG A 67 -7.28 -9.63 -3.73
N ARG A 68 -6.52 -9.57 -4.82
CA ARG A 68 -5.66 -10.67 -5.22
C ARG A 68 -4.55 -10.93 -4.22
N ILE A 69 -3.95 -9.86 -3.66
CA ILE A 69 -2.91 -10.03 -2.64
C ILE A 69 -3.48 -10.72 -1.40
N LYS A 70 -4.64 -10.28 -0.94
CA LYS A 70 -5.24 -10.85 0.26
C LYS A 70 -5.65 -12.30 0.06
N GLU A 71 -5.97 -12.69 -1.17
CA GLU A 71 -6.30 -14.08 -1.49
C GLU A 71 -5.06 -14.98 -1.55
N THR A 72 -3.95 -14.45 -2.08
CA THR A 72 -2.75 -15.25 -2.29
C THR A 72 -1.71 -15.09 -1.19
N HIS A 73 -1.69 -13.94 -0.51
CA HIS A 73 -0.71 -13.63 0.55
C HIS A 73 -1.44 -12.99 1.72
N PRO A 74 -2.32 -13.73 2.42
CA PRO A 74 -3.15 -13.11 3.47
C PRO A 74 -2.37 -12.56 4.65
N GLU A 75 -1.12 -12.96 4.82
CA GLU A 75 -0.28 -12.46 5.90
C GLU A 75 0.25 -11.04 5.61
N ILE A 76 0.23 -10.60 4.35
CA ILE A 76 0.73 -9.27 3.97
C ILE A 76 -0.37 -8.24 4.23
N LYS A 77 -0.03 -7.18 4.96
CA LYS A 77 -0.96 -6.08 5.22
C LYS A 77 -1.01 -5.17 4.01
N VAL A 78 -2.20 -4.69 3.68
CA VAL A 78 -2.38 -3.75 2.56
C VAL A 78 -3.07 -2.49 3.07
N ILE A 79 -2.43 -1.35 2.85
CA ILE A 79 -3.03 -0.03 3.13
C ILE A 79 -3.30 0.62 1.80
N VAL A 80 -4.56 0.98 1.57
CA VAL A 80 -4.97 1.67 0.35
C VAL A 80 -4.78 3.17 0.53
N LEU A 81 -4.05 3.79 -0.41
CA LEU A 81 -3.87 5.24 -0.46
C LEU A 81 -4.73 5.80 -1.57
N THR A 82 -5.43 6.91 -1.30
CA THR A 82 -6.29 7.51 -2.30
C THR A 82 -6.47 9.00 -2.08
N MET A 83 -6.78 9.73 -3.16
CA MET A 83 -7.19 11.12 -3.06
C MET A 83 -8.67 11.27 -2.73
N HIS A 84 -9.43 10.17 -2.73
CA HIS A 84 -10.89 10.18 -2.60
C HIS A 84 -11.30 9.71 -1.22
N ASP A 85 -12.17 10.50 -0.55
CA ASP A 85 -12.65 10.17 0.77
C ASP A 85 -14.13 9.76 0.78
N GLU A 86 -14.73 9.56 -0.40
CA GLU A 86 -16.12 9.14 -0.46
C GLU A 86 -16.30 7.77 0.20
N GLU A 87 -17.45 7.64 0.85
CA GLU A 87 -17.79 6.41 1.56
C GLU A 87 -17.70 5.18 0.66
N SER A 88 -18.04 5.32 -0.62
CA SER A 88 -18.00 4.20 -1.56
C SER A 88 -16.59 3.64 -1.74
N TYR A 89 -15.58 4.51 -1.76
CA TYR A 89 -14.19 4.08 -1.89
C TYR A 89 -13.71 3.36 -0.63
N VAL A 90 -14.11 3.87 0.54
CA VAL A 90 -13.76 3.21 1.81
C VAL A 90 -14.37 1.82 1.85
N ARG A 91 -15.65 1.71 1.48
CA ARG A 91 -16.35 0.44 1.48
C ARG A 91 -15.72 -0.55 0.51
N GLU A 92 -15.38 -0.10 -0.70
CA GLU A 92 -14.74 -0.96 -1.69
C GLU A 92 -13.38 -1.45 -1.22
N ALA A 93 -12.61 -0.60 -0.53
CA ALA A 93 -11.31 -1.00 0.01
C ALA A 93 -11.49 -2.08 1.08
N LEU A 94 -12.45 -1.91 1.97
CA LEU A 94 -12.74 -2.90 3.00
C LEU A 94 -13.21 -4.21 2.40
N ASP A 95 -14.08 -4.15 1.37
CA ASP A 95 -14.57 -5.34 0.69
C ASP A 95 -13.45 -6.08 -0.04
N ALA A 96 -12.44 -5.36 -0.51
CA ALA A 96 -11.27 -5.96 -1.14
C ALA A 96 -10.33 -6.61 -0.13
N GLY A 97 -10.55 -6.38 1.16
CA GLY A 97 -9.74 -6.97 2.21
C GLY A 97 -8.62 -6.08 2.71
N ALA A 98 -8.62 -4.79 2.36
CA ALA A 98 -7.59 -3.87 2.82
C ALA A 98 -7.56 -3.80 4.34
N ASP A 99 -6.37 -3.72 4.89
CA ASP A 99 -6.16 -3.62 6.34
C ASP A 99 -6.18 -2.18 6.82
N GLY A 100 -6.03 -1.22 5.91
CA GLY A 100 -6.09 0.20 6.23
C GLY A 100 -6.45 1.02 5.00
N PHE A 101 -6.88 2.25 5.26
CA PHE A 101 -7.29 3.20 4.22
C PHE A 101 -6.81 4.58 4.66
N ILE A 102 -5.98 5.23 3.84
CA ILE A 102 -5.41 6.53 4.19
C ILE A 102 -5.56 7.47 3.00
N LEU A 103 -5.96 8.71 3.28
CA LEU A 103 -6.03 9.74 2.26
C LEU A 103 -4.64 10.26 1.93
N LYS A 104 -4.36 10.48 0.65
CA LYS A 104 -3.07 11.02 0.21
C LYS A 104 -2.83 12.44 0.68
N SER A 105 -3.91 13.18 1.02
CA SER A 105 -3.80 14.54 1.53
C SER A 105 -3.41 14.61 3.00
N THR A 106 -3.27 13.46 3.65
CA THR A 106 -2.89 13.36 5.05
C THR A 106 -1.43 13.83 5.25
N THR A 107 -1.11 14.28 6.46
CA THR A 107 0.25 14.66 6.79
C THR A 107 1.14 13.42 6.95
N ASP A 108 2.46 13.63 6.83
CA ASP A 108 3.43 12.55 6.98
C ASP A 108 3.29 11.84 8.32
N ASP A 109 3.06 12.60 9.39
CA ASP A 109 2.93 12.04 10.74
C ASP A 109 1.77 11.06 10.83
N ILE A 110 0.63 11.43 10.24
CA ILE A 110 -0.56 10.59 10.26
C ILE A 110 -0.35 9.34 9.42
N LEU A 111 0.31 9.49 8.27
CA LEU A 111 0.62 8.33 7.43
C LEU A 111 1.52 7.34 8.16
N LEU A 112 2.60 7.84 8.76
CA LEU A 112 3.55 6.98 9.48
C LEU A 112 2.87 6.27 10.65
N GLU A 113 2.04 6.99 11.40
CA GLU A 113 1.30 6.40 12.52
C GLU A 113 0.33 5.34 12.03
N GLY A 114 -0.37 5.61 10.92
CA GLY A 114 -1.31 4.64 10.36
C GLY A 114 -0.60 3.36 9.94
N ILE A 115 0.56 3.48 9.32
CA ILE A 115 1.35 2.31 8.92
C ILE A 115 1.73 1.48 10.14
N ARG A 116 2.18 2.14 11.21
CA ARG A 116 2.57 1.43 12.42
C ARG A 116 1.40 0.73 13.08
N GLN A 117 0.24 1.37 13.10
CA GLN A 117 -0.95 0.78 13.69
C GLN A 117 -1.42 -0.45 12.93
N VAL A 118 -1.42 -0.38 11.60
CA VAL A 118 -1.82 -1.52 10.77
C VAL A 118 -0.85 -2.68 10.95
N HIS A 119 0.44 -2.38 10.95
CA HIS A 119 1.46 -3.42 11.14
C HIS A 119 1.35 -4.10 12.50
N ALA A 120 1.04 -3.33 13.55
CA ALA A 120 0.92 -3.86 14.91
C ALA A 120 -0.37 -4.65 15.11
N ASN A 121 -1.39 -4.39 14.31
CA ASN A 121 -2.69 -5.04 14.43
C ASN A 121 -2.66 -6.39 13.72
N GLN A 122 -2.47 -7.44 14.48
CA GLN A 122 -2.30 -8.79 13.95
C GLN A 122 -3.61 -9.54 13.95
N ARG A 123 -4.37 -9.32 12.94
CA ARG A 123 -5.62 -10.05 12.79
C ARG A 123 -5.58 -10.97 11.61
#